data_7a768676fb03a0b090e2380b9dc9d035
#
_entry.id   7a768676fb03a0b090e2380b9dc9d035
#
_cell.length_a   1.000
_cell.length_b   1.000
_cell.length_c   1.000
_cell.angle_alpha   90.00
_cell.angle_beta   90.00
_cell.angle_gamma   90.00
#
_symmetry.space_group_name_H-M   'P 1'
#
loop_
_entity.id
_entity.type
_entity.pdbx_description
1 polymer ?
#
loop_
_entity_poly.entity_id
_entity_poly.type
_entity_poly.pdbx_seq_one_letter_code
_entity_poly.pdbx_strand_id
1 'polypeptide(L)'
;MYLTNKQMSANKTQPCNTVQKLMYESEGSGWKRKGKIMRRKAFTVVAAISMAMMMMSQAAADDNVIKIGIFEPLTGENGGGGTQEAQAADYANEVRPTVTVDGVEYTVELDKVDNKSDKTEAVTAAQKLVSDGVTGVLGTYGSGCAIAAGPTFAEAKVPAIGASCTNPQVTSACDYYFRVCFLDPFQGSVLAQYAWDEGYTKVALIDQIGDDYSMGQAGFFKKKFTELGGEITTEQQFQTNQSDFKAVLTEVKASGAEAVFAPSSITTAPLLLKQAKELGVDLPFMAGDTWYNSTIIENAGAENAEGVVCSTFFDEADTSSQITVDFVNGYKEWLNADDSRIEKNGGDDAIVGNCALMYDAYNVMCDAIEAANSLDGEAIKDALAALQTEGVTGKISFDANGDAEKDTAYIDIVEDGAFKFLKTVTAE
;
A
#
# COMPACT_ATOMS: atom_id res chain seq x y z
N MET A 1 25.52 -50.08 20.92
CA MET A 1 26.72 -50.08 21.77
C MET A 1 26.64 -48.83 22.64
N TYR A 2 26.29 -49.05 23.91
CA TYR A 2 26.52 -48.31 25.17
C TYR A 2 26.22 -46.80 25.20
N LEU A 3 25.14 -46.36 25.92
CA LEU A 3 24.94 -46.10 27.36
C LEU A 3 25.88 -44.98 27.88
N THR A 4 25.45 -43.94 28.62
CA THR A 4 24.75 -43.88 29.92
C THR A 4 24.35 -42.46 30.32
N ASN A 5 23.14 -42.33 30.88
CA ASN A 5 22.64 -41.59 32.04
C ASN A 5 23.59 -40.83 32.99
N LYS A 6 23.09 -39.63 33.45
CA LYS A 6 22.95 -39.19 34.89
C LYS A 6 22.26 -37.84 34.91
N GLN A 7 21.08 -37.67 35.34
CA GLN A 7 20.33 -37.58 36.58
C GLN A 7 20.82 -36.54 37.60
N MET A 8 19.82 -35.76 38.09
CA MET A 8 19.62 -35.07 39.38
C MET A 8 20.29 -33.69 39.53
N SER A 9 19.64 -32.66 40.05
CA SER A 9 18.73 -32.64 41.22
C SER A 9 17.90 -31.32 41.25
N ALA A 10 16.73 -31.46 41.82
CA ALA A 10 15.81 -30.40 42.19
C ALA A 10 16.30 -29.57 43.39
N ASN A 11 15.94 -28.30 43.48
CA ASN A 11 15.77 -27.66 44.77
C ASN A 11 14.60 -26.68 44.75
N LYS A 12 13.59 -27.02 45.55
CA LYS A 12 12.45 -26.18 45.94
C LYS A 12 12.91 -25.25 47.06
N THR A 13 12.48 -24.01 47.06
CA THR A 13 12.18 -23.28 48.29
C THR A 13 11.00 -22.33 48.10
N GLN A 14 10.04 -22.50 48.99
CA GLN A 14 8.80 -21.78 49.16
C GLN A 14 8.98 -20.46 49.96
N PRO A 15 7.91 -19.66 50.14
CA PRO A 15 7.92 -18.23 50.39
C PRO A 15 7.97 -17.87 51.89
N CYS A 16 8.39 -16.66 52.21
CA CYS A 16 8.33 -16.10 53.54
C CYS A 16 7.25 -15.01 53.63
N ASN A 17 6.18 -15.38 54.35
CA ASN A 17 5.21 -14.47 54.94
C ASN A 17 5.82 -13.77 56.15
N THR A 18 5.71 -12.44 56.21
CA THR A 18 5.73 -11.76 57.53
C THR A 18 4.96 -10.44 57.44
N VAL A 19 3.67 -10.52 57.70
CA VAL A 19 2.85 -9.39 58.17
C VAL A 19 2.19 -9.90 59.45
N GLN A 20 2.54 -9.35 60.54
CA GLN A 20 1.71 -9.12 61.74
C GLN A 20 2.58 -8.77 62.93
N LYS A 21 2.42 -7.59 63.44
CA LYS A 21 2.26 -7.17 64.82
C LYS A 21 2.82 -5.78 65.04
N LEU A 22 1.93 -4.89 65.34
CA LEU A 22 2.03 -4.10 66.59
C LEU A 22 0.79 -3.17 66.66
N MET A 23 -0.21 -3.69 67.29
CA MET A 23 -1.17 -2.90 68.09
C MET A 23 -0.65 -2.94 69.52
N TYR A 24 -0.58 -1.83 70.18
CA TYR A 24 -1.10 -1.59 71.53
C TYR A 24 -0.64 -0.24 72.12
N GLU A 25 -1.65 0.50 72.55
CA GLU A 25 -1.71 1.44 73.70
C GLU A 25 -1.08 2.83 73.61
N SER A 26 -1.92 3.86 73.69
CA SER A 26 -2.06 4.65 74.89
C SER A 26 -3.28 5.58 74.84
N GLU A 27 -4.15 5.44 75.83
CA GLU A 27 -5.25 6.35 76.15
C GLU A 27 -4.72 7.66 76.80
N GLY A 28 -5.45 8.76 76.58
CA GLY A 28 -5.26 9.91 77.47
C GLY A 28 -5.74 11.25 76.96
N SER A 29 -6.95 11.64 77.34
CA SER A 29 -7.39 12.98 77.70
C SER A 29 -7.48 14.12 76.66
N GLY A 30 -8.68 14.72 76.57
CA GLY A 30 -8.76 16.15 76.35
C GLY A 30 -9.82 16.67 75.41
N TRP A 31 -10.98 16.89 75.94
CA TRP A 31 -12.06 17.72 75.36
C TRP A 31 -11.57 19.11 74.93
N LYS A 32 -11.85 19.51 73.71
CA LYS A 32 -12.23 20.86 73.15
C LYS A 32 -11.64 21.05 71.73
N ARG A 33 -12.42 20.76 70.70
CA ARG A 33 -12.35 21.39 69.36
C ARG A 33 -13.38 20.78 68.41
N LYS A 34 -14.67 20.95 68.68
CA LYS A 34 -15.76 20.49 67.79
C LYS A 34 -16.19 21.49 66.71
N GLY A 35 -15.43 22.59 66.49
CA GLY A 35 -15.90 23.67 65.56
C GLY A 35 -15.12 23.83 64.28
N LYS A 36 -13.95 23.19 64.10
CA LYS A 36 -13.11 23.42 62.91
C LYS A 36 -13.00 22.21 61.95
N ILE A 37 -13.53 21.06 62.32
CA ILE A 37 -13.39 19.81 61.52
C ILE A 37 -14.49 19.68 60.46
N MET A 38 -15.67 20.28 60.66
CA MET A 38 -16.73 20.20 59.67
C MET A 38 -16.52 21.04 58.42
N ARG A 39 -15.79 22.19 58.48
CA ARG A 39 -15.48 23.00 57.29
C ARG A 39 -14.36 22.43 56.42
N ARG A 40 -13.45 21.64 56.98
CA ARG A 40 -12.37 20.98 56.22
C ARG A 40 -12.86 19.73 55.48
N LYS A 41 -13.86 18.99 56.02
CA LYS A 41 -14.39 17.78 55.35
C LYS A 41 -15.32 18.15 54.18
N ALA A 42 -16.03 19.29 54.22
CA ALA A 42 -16.84 19.75 53.11
C ALA A 42 -15.95 20.24 51.91
N PHE A 43 -14.81 20.87 52.19
CA PHE A 43 -13.89 21.31 51.14
C PHE A 43 -13.14 20.13 50.48
N THR A 44 -12.84 19.06 51.21
CA THR A 44 -12.14 17.86 50.68
C THR A 44 -13.08 16.99 49.84
N VAL A 45 -14.38 16.96 50.17
CA VAL A 45 -15.36 16.21 49.38
C VAL A 45 -15.71 16.93 48.08
N VAL A 46 -15.81 18.28 48.08
CA VAL A 46 -16.04 19.08 46.87
C VAL A 46 -14.82 19.05 45.95
N ALA A 47 -13.58 19.06 46.48
CA ALA A 47 -12.37 18.91 45.68
C ALA A 47 -12.19 17.49 45.10
N ALA A 48 -12.63 16.44 45.82
CA ALA A 48 -12.61 15.07 45.31
C ALA A 48 -13.65 14.79 44.22
N ILE A 49 -14.85 15.45 44.34
CA ILE A 49 -15.89 15.34 43.33
C ILE A 49 -15.51 16.14 42.05
N SER A 50 -14.86 17.31 42.19
CA SER A 50 -14.34 18.06 41.05
C SER A 50 -13.14 17.39 40.36
N MET A 51 -12.27 16.69 41.09
CA MET A 51 -11.24 15.86 40.51
C MET A 51 -11.78 14.59 39.82
N ALA A 52 -12.82 13.99 40.41
CA ALA A 52 -13.51 12.84 39.80
C ALA A 52 -14.26 13.22 38.53
N MET A 53 -14.89 14.42 38.48
CA MET A 53 -15.51 14.95 37.27
C MET A 53 -14.48 15.39 36.20
N MET A 54 -13.30 15.89 36.58
CA MET A 54 -12.20 16.15 35.65
C MET A 54 -11.54 14.88 35.15
N MET A 55 -11.48 13.80 35.95
CA MET A 55 -10.99 12.49 35.46
C MET A 55 -12.03 11.74 34.63
N MET A 56 -13.32 11.97 34.79
CA MET A 56 -14.37 11.45 33.91
C MET A 56 -14.44 12.20 32.56
N SER A 57 -14.04 13.48 32.50
CA SER A 57 -13.98 14.20 31.23
C SER A 57 -12.72 13.93 30.41
N GLN A 58 -11.69 13.29 30.97
CA GLN A 58 -10.51 12.82 30.24
C GLN A 58 -10.61 11.35 29.80
N ALA A 59 -11.56 10.57 30.32
CA ALA A 59 -11.84 9.21 29.85
C ALA A 59 -12.85 9.16 28.70
N ALA A 60 -13.46 10.31 28.31
CA ALA A 60 -14.42 10.40 27.21
C ALA A 60 -13.80 10.95 25.90
N ALA A 61 -12.47 11.08 25.83
CA ALA A 61 -11.78 11.58 24.64
C ALA A 61 -11.19 10.45 23.77
N ASP A 62 -11.39 9.17 24.15
CA ASP A 62 -10.80 8.01 23.44
C ASP A 62 -11.84 7.12 22.75
N ASP A 63 -13.13 7.46 22.83
CA ASP A 63 -14.22 6.57 22.36
C ASP A 63 -14.57 6.74 20.85
N ASN A 64 -14.07 7.79 20.17
CA ASN A 64 -14.43 8.08 18.79
C ASN A 64 -13.19 8.03 17.88
N VAL A 65 -12.49 6.92 17.88
CA VAL A 65 -11.37 6.65 16.98
C VAL A 65 -11.70 5.40 16.16
N ILE A 66 -11.48 5.48 14.85
CA ILE A 66 -11.46 4.32 13.97
C ILE A 66 -10.06 4.12 13.42
N LYS A 67 -9.73 2.88 13.07
CA LYS A 67 -8.46 2.56 12.45
C LYS A 67 -8.67 2.16 10.99
N ILE A 68 -7.88 2.74 10.10
CA ILE A 68 -7.72 2.25 8.73
C ILE A 68 -6.35 1.60 8.62
N GLY A 69 -6.31 0.33 8.24
CA GLY A 69 -5.07 -0.41 8.04
C GLY A 69 -4.37 0.03 6.76
N ILE A 70 -3.07 0.29 6.82
CA ILE A 70 -2.22 0.51 5.66
C ILE A 70 -1.38 -0.76 5.48
N PHE A 71 -1.74 -1.53 4.47
CA PHE A 71 -1.20 -2.85 4.18
C PHE A 71 -0.26 -2.77 2.97
N GLU A 72 1.01 -2.39 3.21
CA GLU A 72 1.96 -2.09 2.14
C GLU A 72 3.29 -2.82 2.29
N PRO A 73 4.02 -3.08 1.20
CA PRO A 73 5.43 -3.44 1.31
C PRO A 73 6.23 -2.19 1.65
N LEU A 74 6.57 -2.02 2.93
CA LEU A 74 7.48 -0.95 3.37
C LEU A 74 8.95 -1.38 3.22
N THR A 75 9.17 -2.66 2.96
CA THR A 75 10.46 -3.29 2.66
C THR A 75 10.31 -4.36 1.58
N GLY A 76 11.45 -4.91 1.09
CA GLY A 76 11.45 -5.95 0.05
C GLY A 76 11.53 -5.39 -1.36
N GLU A 77 11.22 -6.22 -2.37
CA GLU A 77 11.44 -5.91 -3.79
C GLU A 77 10.68 -4.67 -4.28
N ASN A 78 9.51 -4.41 -3.69
CA ASN A 78 8.62 -3.30 -4.04
C ASN A 78 8.50 -2.26 -2.91
N GLY A 79 9.44 -2.27 -1.95
CA GLY A 79 9.40 -1.39 -0.78
C GLY A 79 9.34 0.10 -1.11
N GLY A 80 9.93 0.52 -2.24
CA GLY A 80 9.86 1.90 -2.71
C GLY A 80 8.42 2.31 -3.05
N GLY A 81 7.72 1.52 -3.85
CA GLY A 81 6.34 1.81 -4.25
C GLY A 81 5.36 1.79 -3.07
N GLY A 82 5.44 0.76 -2.22
CA GLY A 82 4.58 0.70 -1.03
C GLY A 82 4.86 1.80 -0.01
N THR A 83 6.10 2.28 0.10
CA THR A 83 6.43 3.44 0.92
C THR A 83 5.79 4.72 0.37
N GLN A 84 5.78 4.90 -0.95
CA GLN A 84 5.12 6.02 -1.61
C GLN A 84 3.60 6.00 -1.39
N GLU A 85 2.95 4.83 -1.54
CA GLU A 85 1.53 4.66 -1.22
C GLU A 85 1.25 4.98 0.25
N ALA A 86 2.04 4.45 1.17
CA ALA A 86 1.88 4.72 2.60
C ALA A 86 2.05 6.20 2.96
N GLN A 87 2.89 6.96 2.25
CA GLN A 87 3.01 8.41 2.41
C GLN A 87 1.80 9.16 1.85
N ALA A 88 1.27 8.72 0.70
CA ALA A 88 0.07 9.32 0.13
C ALA A 88 -1.15 9.12 1.04
N ALA A 89 -1.23 7.97 1.73
CA ALA A 89 -2.23 7.74 2.79
C ALA A 89 -2.04 8.67 3.99
N ASP A 90 -0.78 8.97 4.40
CA ASP A 90 -0.49 9.96 5.46
C ASP A 90 -1.01 11.34 5.07
N TYR A 91 -0.70 11.79 3.87
CA TYR A 91 -1.16 13.07 3.36
C TYR A 91 -2.71 13.12 3.28
N ALA A 92 -3.34 12.08 2.75
CA ALA A 92 -4.80 12.01 2.68
C ALA A 92 -5.45 12.10 4.08
N ASN A 93 -4.87 11.43 5.07
CA ASN A 93 -5.33 11.49 6.45
C ASN A 93 -5.08 12.86 7.10
N GLU A 94 -3.97 13.55 6.79
CA GLU A 94 -3.77 14.93 7.25
C GLU A 94 -4.82 15.91 6.65
N VAL A 95 -5.22 15.70 5.39
CA VAL A 95 -6.24 16.52 4.71
C VAL A 95 -7.66 16.19 5.20
N ARG A 96 -7.96 14.92 5.44
CA ARG A 96 -9.27 14.43 5.89
C ARG A 96 -9.09 13.53 7.12
N PRO A 97 -8.89 14.10 8.32
CA PRO A 97 -8.57 13.32 9.51
C PRO A 97 -9.78 12.67 10.20
N THR A 98 -11.00 12.93 9.74
CA THR A 98 -12.23 12.47 10.40
C THR A 98 -13.28 11.95 9.42
N VAL A 99 -14.18 11.09 9.92
CA VAL A 99 -15.39 10.64 9.24
C VAL A 99 -16.58 10.76 10.20
N THR A 100 -17.79 10.95 9.66
CA THR A 100 -19.01 11.06 10.46
C THR A 100 -19.88 9.81 10.29
N VAL A 101 -20.19 9.13 11.39
CA VAL A 101 -21.08 7.96 11.43
C VAL A 101 -22.16 8.17 12.47
N ASP A 102 -23.43 8.04 12.09
CA ASP A 102 -24.61 8.26 12.95
C ASP A 102 -24.59 9.62 13.70
N GLY A 103 -24.06 10.66 13.03
CA GLY A 103 -23.91 11.99 13.57
C GLY A 103 -22.78 12.15 14.59
N VAL A 104 -21.93 11.14 14.75
CA VAL A 104 -20.73 11.17 15.59
C VAL A 104 -19.52 11.32 14.70
N GLU A 105 -18.64 12.28 15.01
CA GLU A 105 -17.35 12.44 14.35
C GLU A 105 -16.32 11.48 14.96
N TYR A 106 -15.66 10.70 14.10
CA TYR A 106 -14.59 9.78 14.45
C TYR A 106 -13.28 10.27 13.87
N THR A 107 -12.23 10.30 14.67
CA THR A 107 -10.85 10.51 14.19
C THR A 107 -10.35 9.22 13.51
N VAL A 108 -9.73 9.37 12.36
CA VAL A 108 -9.10 8.26 11.61
C VAL A 108 -7.64 8.14 12.01
N GLU A 109 -7.26 6.99 12.55
CA GLU A 109 -5.86 6.60 12.79
C GLU A 109 -5.41 5.59 11.73
N LEU A 110 -4.18 5.75 11.22
CA LEU A 110 -3.59 4.81 10.29
C LEU A 110 -2.76 3.75 11.02
N ASP A 111 -3.11 2.48 10.83
CA ASP A 111 -2.36 1.34 11.36
C ASP A 111 -1.55 0.70 10.23
N LYS A 112 -0.23 0.96 10.21
CA LYS A 112 0.66 0.55 9.13
C LYS A 112 1.34 -0.77 9.41
N VAL A 113 1.23 -1.71 8.49
CA VAL A 113 1.87 -3.02 8.59
C VAL A 113 2.62 -3.36 7.29
N ASP A 114 3.90 -3.72 7.45
CA ASP A 114 4.78 -4.13 6.36
C ASP A 114 4.51 -5.58 5.94
N ASN A 115 4.14 -5.82 4.69
CA ASN A 115 3.98 -7.15 4.11
C ASN A 115 5.27 -7.66 3.43
N LYS A 116 6.33 -6.87 3.39
CA LYS A 116 7.68 -7.19 2.93
C LYS A 116 7.79 -7.66 1.47
N SER A 117 6.82 -7.37 0.64
CA SER A 117 6.70 -7.92 -0.73
C SER A 117 6.67 -9.46 -0.77
N ASP A 118 6.24 -10.12 0.32
CA ASP A 118 6.20 -11.58 0.45
C ASP A 118 4.80 -12.08 0.76
N LYS A 119 4.33 -13.08 0.01
CA LYS A 119 2.96 -13.63 0.15
C LYS A 119 2.67 -14.22 1.52
N THR A 120 3.68 -14.80 2.19
CA THR A 120 3.53 -15.40 3.53
C THR A 120 3.47 -14.31 4.60
N GLU A 121 4.35 -13.31 4.49
CA GLU A 121 4.32 -12.14 5.37
C GLU A 121 3.04 -11.33 5.17
N ALA A 122 2.52 -11.24 3.95
CA ALA A 122 1.26 -10.59 3.63
C ALA A 122 0.07 -11.19 4.41
N VAL A 123 -0.02 -12.53 4.48
CA VAL A 123 -1.03 -13.19 5.31
C VAL A 123 -0.88 -12.84 6.79
N THR A 124 0.37 -12.81 7.29
CA THR A 124 0.67 -12.44 8.68
C THR A 124 0.32 -10.97 8.96
N ALA A 125 0.64 -10.07 8.03
CA ALA A 125 0.31 -8.66 8.12
C ALA A 125 -1.22 -8.42 8.11
N ALA A 126 -1.96 -9.13 7.25
CA ALA A 126 -3.43 -9.08 7.22
C ALA A 126 -4.05 -9.56 8.54
N GLN A 127 -3.56 -10.68 9.10
CA GLN A 127 -4.01 -11.19 10.39
C GLN A 127 -3.75 -10.18 11.52
N LYS A 128 -2.62 -9.48 11.47
CA LYS A 128 -2.30 -8.44 12.43
C LYS A 128 -3.32 -7.30 12.35
N LEU A 129 -3.57 -6.73 11.17
CA LEU A 129 -4.54 -5.64 10.98
C LEU A 129 -5.94 -6.04 11.46
N VAL A 130 -6.40 -7.25 11.12
CA VAL A 130 -7.67 -7.78 11.64
C VAL A 130 -7.67 -7.87 13.16
N SER A 131 -6.59 -8.34 13.78
CA SER A 131 -6.44 -8.42 15.23
C SER A 131 -6.39 -7.06 15.91
N ASP A 132 -5.86 -6.04 15.24
CA ASP A 132 -5.78 -4.65 15.73
C ASP A 132 -7.12 -3.93 15.60
N GLY A 133 -8.12 -4.56 14.97
CA GLY A 133 -9.50 -4.09 14.89
C GLY A 133 -9.68 -2.95 13.89
N VAL A 134 -9.03 -3.02 12.73
CA VAL A 134 -9.21 -2.02 11.67
C VAL A 134 -10.62 -2.07 11.06
N THR A 135 -11.18 -0.92 10.75
CA THR A 135 -12.51 -0.77 10.12
C THR A 135 -12.46 -1.08 8.63
N GLY A 136 -11.34 -0.79 7.99
CA GLY A 136 -11.07 -1.07 6.58
C GLY A 136 -9.57 -1.10 6.33
N VAL A 137 -9.14 -1.55 5.14
CA VAL A 137 -7.73 -1.68 4.76
C VAL A 137 -7.48 -0.99 3.42
N LEU A 138 -6.36 -0.29 3.30
CA LEU A 138 -5.84 0.29 2.06
C LEU A 138 -4.54 -0.41 1.68
N GLY A 139 -4.35 -0.65 0.40
CA GLY A 139 -3.17 -1.35 -0.15
C GLY A 139 -3.57 -2.70 -0.76
N THR A 140 -2.67 -3.35 -1.37
CA THR A 140 -1.21 -3.20 -1.30
C THR A 140 -0.61 -2.98 -2.69
N TYR A 141 0.56 -2.38 -2.74
CA TYR A 141 1.44 -2.44 -3.90
C TYR A 141 1.94 -3.88 -4.10
N GLY A 142 1.54 -4.53 -5.18
CA GLY A 142 1.91 -5.92 -5.44
C GLY A 142 0.75 -6.89 -5.34
N SER A 143 0.27 -7.32 -6.52
CA SER A 143 -0.92 -8.16 -6.67
C SER A 143 -0.84 -9.48 -5.92
N GLY A 144 0.34 -10.13 -5.89
CA GLY A 144 0.53 -11.41 -5.21
C GLY A 144 0.28 -11.35 -3.71
N CYS A 145 0.64 -10.23 -3.06
CA CYS A 145 0.37 -9.99 -1.63
C CYS A 145 -1.13 -9.75 -1.38
N ALA A 146 -1.80 -8.98 -2.26
CA ALA A 146 -3.24 -8.75 -2.18
C ALA A 146 -4.03 -10.07 -2.32
N ILE A 147 -3.70 -10.89 -3.32
CA ILE A 147 -4.32 -12.21 -3.54
C ILE A 147 -4.14 -13.13 -2.33
N ALA A 148 -2.95 -13.16 -1.74
CA ALA A 148 -2.65 -13.99 -0.58
C ALA A 148 -3.39 -13.54 0.69
N ALA A 149 -3.54 -12.22 0.88
CA ALA A 149 -4.18 -11.62 2.07
C ALA A 149 -5.70 -11.58 1.98
N GLY A 150 -6.28 -11.51 0.78
CA GLY A 150 -7.71 -11.35 0.53
C GLY A 150 -8.60 -12.29 1.35
N PRO A 151 -8.34 -13.62 1.41
CA PRO A 151 -9.12 -14.55 2.22
C PRO A 151 -9.17 -14.19 3.71
N THR A 152 -8.10 -13.61 4.26
CA THR A 152 -8.05 -13.17 5.67
C THR A 152 -9.00 -11.99 5.91
N PHE A 153 -9.01 -11.02 5.01
CA PHE A 153 -9.93 -9.88 5.09
C PHE A 153 -11.39 -10.29 4.90
N ALA A 154 -11.66 -11.16 3.92
CA ALA A 154 -13.01 -11.67 3.66
C ALA A 154 -13.58 -12.47 4.85
N GLU A 155 -12.78 -13.37 5.46
CA GLU A 155 -13.19 -14.14 6.64
C GLU A 155 -13.53 -13.21 7.82
N ALA A 156 -12.75 -12.15 7.99
CA ALA A 156 -12.96 -11.16 9.04
C ALA A 156 -14.03 -10.12 8.69
N LYS A 157 -14.56 -10.13 7.47
CA LYS A 157 -15.49 -9.11 6.93
C LYS A 157 -14.91 -7.69 7.00
N VAL A 158 -13.62 -7.53 6.76
CA VAL A 158 -12.94 -6.24 6.68
C VAL A 158 -12.78 -5.86 5.21
N PRO A 159 -13.43 -4.78 4.73
CA PRO A 159 -13.28 -4.35 3.35
C PRO A 159 -11.87 -3.79 3.10
N ALA A 160 -11.31 -4.11 1.93
CA ALA A 160 -10.01 -3.64 1.51
C ALA A 160 -10.12 -2.91 0.16
N ILE A 161 -9.31 -1.85 -0.02
CA ILE A 161 -9.20 -1.13 -1.30
C ILE A 161 -7.74 -1.16 -1.73
N GLY A 162 -7.47 -1.83 -2.86
CA GLY A 162 -6.17 -1.80 -3.51
C GLY A 162 -5.95 -0.51 -4.27
N ALA A 163 -4.81 0.13 -4.06
CA ALA A 163 -4.42 1.30 -4.84
C ALA A 163 -3.90 0.87 -6.21
N SER A 164 -2.86 0.04 -6.28
CA SER A 164 -2.17 -0.29 -7.53
C SER A 164 -2.00 -1.80 -7.80
N CYS A 165 -2.70 -2.68 -7.09
CA CYS A 165 -2.66 -4.12 -7.34
C CYS A 165 -3.54 -4.52 -8.53
N THR A 166 -2.96 -4.57 -9.72
CA THR A 166 -3.64 -4.59 -11.02
C THR A 166 -4.11 -5.97 -11.52
N ASN A 167 -3.63 -7.08 -10.93
CA ASN A 167 -3.97 -8.42 -11.39
C ASN A 167 -5.46 -8.75 -11.14
N PRO A 168 -6.21 -9.26 -12.14
CA PRO A 168 -7.64 -9.58 -12.00
C PRO A 168 -7.99 -10.52 -10.85
N GLN A 169 -7.05 -11.34 -10.39
CA GLN A 169 -7.32 -12.29 -9.31
C GLN A 169 -7.50 -11.65 -7.94
N VAL A 170 -7.10 -10.39 -7.76
CA VAL A 170 -7.24 -9.66 -6.48
C VAL A 170 -8.71 -9.61 -6.06
N THR A 171 -9.57 -9.16 -6.96
CA THR A 171 -11.01 -8.97 -6.71
C THR A 171 -11.82 -10.22 -7.06
N SER A 172 -11.51 -10.91 -8.18
CA SER A 172 -12.24 -12.09 -8.60
C SER A 172 -12.15 -13.28 -7.61
N ALA A 173 -11.18 -13.27 -6.72
CA ALA A 173 -11.01 -14.29 -5.67
C ALA A 173 -11.51 -13.81 -4.29
N CYS A 174 -11.91 -12.55 -4.14
CA CYS A 174 -12.26 -11.96 -2.84
C CYS A 174 -13.28 -10.82 -2.99
N ASP A 175 -14.52 -11.04 -2.56
CA ASP A 175 -15.63 -10.09 -2.60
C ASP A 175 -15.54 -8.96 -1.55
N TYR A 176 -14.54 -8.97 -0.70
CA TYR A 176 -14.19 -7.89 0.23
C TYR A 176 -13.01 -7.03 -0.25
N TYR A 177 -12.44 -7.33 -1.43
CA TYR A 177 -11.37 -6.55 -2.01
C TYR A 177 -11.89 -5.73 -3.19
N PHE A 178 -11.76 -4.42 -3.10
CA PHE A 178 -12.01 -3.43 -4.14
C PHE A 178 -10.70 -2.88 -4.65
N ARG A 179 -10.69 -2.15 -5.76
CA ARG A 179 -9.50 -1.41 -6.20
C ARG A 179 -9.84 -0.21 -7.08
N VAL A 180 -9.01 0.80 -7.02
CA VAL A 180 -9.21 2.07 -7.74
C VAL A 180 -8.36 2.20 -9.01
N CYS A 181 -7.48 1.23 -9.30
CA CYS A 181 -6.63 1.20 -10.50
C CYS A 181 -7.32 0.50 -11.69
N PHE A 182 -6.74 0.67 -12.88
CA PHE A 182 -7.05 -0.19 -14.02
C PHE A 182 -6.43 -1.60 -13.86
N LEU A 183 -6.78 -2.50 -14.77
CA LEU A 183 -6.42 -3.91 -14.71
C LEU A 183 -5.28 -4.27 -15.67
N ASP A 184 -4.50 -5.32 -15.32
CA ASP A 184 -3.46 -5.91 -16.18
C ASP A 184 -3.91 -6.23 -17.61
N PRO A 185 -5.14 -6.75 -17.87
CA PRO A 185 -5.60 -6.97 -19.25
C PRO A 185 -5.65 -5.70 -20.09
N PHE A 186 -6.05 -4.58 -19.49
CA PHE A 186 -6.05 -3.29 -20.14
C PHE A 186 -4.62 -2.77 -20.33
N GLN A 187 -3.82 -2.75 -19.26
CA GLN A 187 -2.43 -2.28 -19.28
C GLN A 187 -1.57 -3.07 -20.26
N GLY A 188 -1.63 -4.40 -20.23
CA GLY A 188 -0.90 -5.25 -21.18
C GLY A 188 -1.33 -5.05 -22.62
N SER A 189 -2.63 -4.78 -22.85
CA SER A 189 -3.15 -4.47 -24.20
C SER A 189 -2.67 -3.11 -24.69
N VAL A 190 -2.65 -2.10 -23.82
CA VAL A 190 -2.14 -0.74 -24.13
C VAL A 190 -0.67 -0.80 -24.55
N LEU A 191 0.16 -1.48 -23.78
CA LEU A 191 1.60 -1.60 -24.07
C LEU A 191 1.89 -2.45 -25.31
N ALA A 192 1.10 -3.49 -25.56
CA ALA A 192 1.20 -4.27 -26.79
C ALA A 192 0.80 -3.46 -28.04
N GLN A 193 -0.26 -2.65 -27.91
CA GLN A 193 -0.67 -1.73 -28.99
C GLN A 193 0.40 -0.66 -29.22
N TYR A 194 0.96 -0.11 -28.14
CA TYR A 194 2.07 0.83 -28.25
C TYR A 194 3.25 0.23 -29.02
N ALA A 195 3.69 -0.97 -28.64
CA ALA A 195 4.79 -1.65 -29.33
C ALA A 195 4.52 -1.86 -30.83
N TRP A 196 3.28 -2.24 -31.16
CA TRP A 196 2.85 -2.43 -32.55
C TRP A 196 2.82 -1.10 -33.34
N ASP A 197 2.32 -0.03 -32.73
CA ASP A 197 2.23 1.30 -33.35
C ASP A 197 3.63 1.91 -33.61
N GLU A 198 4.60 1.61 -32.74
CA GLU A 198 6.01 1.99 -32.93
C GLU A 198 6.70 1.15 -34.02
N GLY A 199 6.01 0.15 -34.57
CA GLY A 199 6.50 -0.68 -35.67
C GLY A 199 7.28 -1.92 -35.23
N TYR A 200 7.31 -2.23 -33.91
CA TYR A 200 7.91 -3.47 -33.45
C TYR A 200 7.03 -4.66 -33.84
N THR A 201 7.58 -5.60 -34.54
CA THR A 201 6.89 -6.82 -34.97
C THR A 201 7.38 -8.05 -34.20
N LYS A 202 8.52 -7.92 -33.48
CA LYS A 202 9.21 -8.97 -32.74
C LYS A 202 9.61 -8.48 -31.36
N VAL A 203 9.05 -9.09 -30.32
CA VAL A 203 9.30 -8.70 -28.92
C VAL A 203 9.81 -9.90 -28.14
N ALA A 204 10.81 -9.68 -27.28
CA ALA A 204 11.22 -10.62 -26.24
C ALA A 204 10.43 -10.35 -24.96
N LEU A 205 10.02 -11.39 -24.24
CA LEU A 205 9.40 -11.28 -22.92
C LEU A 205 10.36 -11.73 -21.84
N ILE A 206 10.36 -11.00 -20.70
CA ILE A 206 11.07 -11.38 -19.49
C ILE A 206 10.10 -11.21 -18.32
N ASP A 207 9.81 -12.30 -17.59
CA ASP A 207 8.91 -12.26 -16.43
C ASP A 207 9.48 -12.96 -15.19
N GLN A 208 8.97 -12.60 -14.03
CA GLN A 208 9.39 -13.12 -12.72
C GLN A 208 8.51 -14.31 -12.32
N ILE A 209 9.14 -15.49 -12.16
CA ILE A 209 8.45 -16.72 -11.75
C ILE A 209 7.85 -16.54 -10.34
N GLY A 210 6.56 -16.81 -10.22
CA GLY A 210 5.84 -16.76 -8.95
C GLY A 210 5.35 -15.37 -8.54
N ASP A 211 5.64 -14.35 -9.32
CA ASP A 211 5.02 -13.03 -9.19
C ASP A 211 3.77 -12.94 -10.08
N ASP A 212 2.60 -12.82 -9.43
CA ASP A 212 1.31 -12.80 -10.14
C ASP A 212 1.16 -11.57 -11.03
N TYR A 213 1.73 -10.43 -10.66
CA TYR A 213 1.74 -9.23 -11.49
C TYR A 213 2.61 -9.43 -12.73
N SER A 214 3.89 -9.78 -12.56
CA SER A 214 4.83 -9.92 -13.66
C SER A 214 4.38 -10.96 -14.69
N MET A 215 3.97 -12.15 -14.22
CA MET A 215 3.47 -13.21 -15.09
C MET A 215 2.15 -12.82 -15.77
N GLY A 216 1.25 -12.14 -15.04
CA GLY A 216 -0.02 -11.65 -15.58
C GLY A 216 0.18 -10.63 -16.70
N GLN A 217 0.99 -9.62 -16.45
CA GLN A 217 1.32 -8.57 -17.42
C GLN A 217 1.95 -9.15 -18.69
N ALA A 218 2.97 -10.02 -18.54
CA ALA A 218 3.59 -10.69 -19.69
C ALA A 218 2.58 -11.50 -20.51
N GLY A 219 1.67 -12.22 -19.83
CA GLY A 219 0.62 -12.99 -20.49
C GLY A 219 -0.38 -12.14 -21.27
N PHE A 220 -0.85 -11.02 -20.70
CA PHE A 220 -1.80 -10.12 -21.39
C PHE A 220 -1.14 -9.36 -22.53
N PHE A 221 0.08 -8.88 -22.34
CA PHE A 221 0.86 -8.28 -23.44
C PHE A 221 1.03 -9.28 -24.59
N LYS A 222 1.53 -10.48 -24.31
CA LYS A 222 1.72 -11.55 -25.31
C LYS A 222 0.43 -11.82 -26.10
N LYS A 223 -0.70 -11.97 -25.39
CA LYS A 223 -1.99 -12.23 -26.01
C LYS A 223 -2.33 -11.15 -27.02
N LYS A 224 -2.36 -9.88 -26.59
CA LYS A 224 -2.72 -8.75 -27.46
C LYS A 224 -1.72 -8.57 -28.59
N PHE A 225 -0.41 -8.65 -28.32
CA PHE A 225 0.63 -8.46 -29.33
C PHE A 225 0.55 -9.52 -30.45
N THR A 226 0.25 -10.78 -30.07
CA THR A 226 0.04 -11.85 -31.04
C THR A 226 -1.26 -11.67 -31.85
N GLU A 227 -2.34 -11.16 -31.22
CA GLU A 227 -3.60 -10.81 -31.92
C GLU A 227 -3.38 -9.73 -32.97
N LEU A 228 -2.46 -8.79 -32.73
CA LEU A 228 -2.06 -7.74 -33.68
C LEU A 228 -1.18 -8.29 -34.82
N GLY A 229 -0.69 -9.51 -34.72
CA GLY A 229 0.19 -10.13 -35.70
C GLY A 229 1.67 -10.10 -35.34
N GLY A 230 2.00 -9.68 -34.12
CA GLY A 230 3.36 -9.67 -33.59
C GLY A 230 3.88 -11.07 -33.21
N GLU A 231 5.19 -11.22 -33.18
CA GLU A 231 5.91 -12.44 -32.79
C GLU A 231 6.59 -12.26 -31.44
N ILE A 232 6.39 -13.18 -30.51
CA ILE A 232 7.20 -13.30 -29.30
C ILE A 232 8.39 -14.20 -29.64
N THR A 233 9.56 -13.60 -29.75
CA THR A 233 10.77 -14.30 -30.23
C THR A 233 11.41 -15.18 -29.18
N THR A 234 11.26 -14.81 -27.91
CA THR A 234 11.72 -15.59 -26.75
C THR A 234 10.92 -15.21 -25.52
N GLU A 235 10.72 -16.16 -24.63
CA GLU A 235 10.12 -15.97 -23.30
C GLU A 235 11.17 -16.42 -22.28
N GLN A 236 11.67 -15.48 -21.50
CA GLN A 236 12.68 -15.72 -20.49
C GLN A 236 12.11 -15.47 -19.12
N GLN A 237 12.52 -16.26 -18.16
CA GLN A 237 12.03 -16.16 -16.79
C GLN A 237 13.18 -16.06 -15.80
N PHE A 238 12.96 -15.36 -14.70
CA PHE A 238 13.92 -15.26 -13.60
C PHE A 238 13.23 -15.51 -12.26
N GLN A 239 14.04 -15.79 -11.23
CA GLN A 239 13.56 -16.07 -9.87
C GLN A 239 13.53 -14.78 -9.03
N THR A 240 12.64 -14.74 -8.05
CA THR A 240 12.65 -13.71 -6.99
C THR A 240 14.05 -13.58 -6.38
N ASN A 241 14.49 -12.34 -6.15
CA ASN A 241 15.84 -12.01 -5.65
C ASN A 241 17.00 -12.41 -6.58
N GLN A 242 16.74 -12.70 -7.86
CA GLN A 242 17.82 -12.93 -8.82
C GLN A 242 18.55 -11.61 -9.10
N SER A 243 19.88 -11.64 -9.09
CA SER A 243 20.74 -10.47 -9.34
C SER A 243 21.62 -10.59 -10.58
N ASP A 244 21.69 -11.74 -11.21
CA ASP A 244 22.44 -11.99 -12.45
C ASP A 244 21.47 -12.37 -13.58
N PHE A 245 21.34 -11.48 -14.56
CA PHE A 245 20.45 -11.61 -15.71
C PHE A 245 21.20 -11.93 -17.02
N LYS A 246 22.51 -12.20 -16.96
CA LYS A 246 23.34 -12.37 -18.16
C LYS A 246 22.88 -13.51 -19.05
N ALA A 247 22.41 -14.61 -18.46
CA ALA A 247 21.90 -15.75 -19.25
C ALA A 247 20.61 -15.35 -19.97
N VAL A 248 19.64 -14.76 -19.26
CA VAL A 248 18.37 -14.25 -19.80
C VAL A 248 18.63 -13.26 -20.94
N LEU A 249 19.48 -12.27 -20.71
CA LEU A 249 19.80 -11.22 -21.68
C LEU A 249 20.58 -11.74 -22.88
N THR A 250 21.38 -12.81 -22.74
CA THR A 250 22.07 -13.45 -23.85
C THR A 250 21.05 -14.10 -24.79
N GLU A 251 20.05 -14.78 -24.28
CA GLU A 251 18.94 -15.35 -25.06
C GLU A 251 18.13 -14.27 -25.76
N VAL A 252 17.81 -13.18 -25.06
CA VAL A 252 17.13 -12.01 -25.65
C VAL A 252 17.95 -11.45 -26.83
N LYS A 253 19.27 -11.24 -26.64
CA LYS A 253 20.15 -10.73 -27.69
C LYS A 253 20.20 -11.63 -28.93
N ALA A 254 20.12 -12.93 -28.72
CA ALA A 254 20.20 -13.94 -29.82
C ALA A 254 18.84 -14.16 -30.50
N SER A 255 17.72 -13.70 -29.90
CA SER A 255 16.36 -14.03 -30.33
C SER A 255 15.90 -13.28 -31.60
N GLY A 256 16.58 -12.20 -31.96
CA GLY A 256 16.18 -11.32 -33.05
C GLY A 256 14.98 -10.42 -32.70
N ALA A 257 14.74 -10.20 -31.40
CA ALA A 257 13.76 -9.23 -30.92
C ALA A 257 14.14 -7.79 -31.33
N GLU A 258 13.15 -6.96 -31.52
CA GLU A 258 13.25 -5.52 -31.83
C GLU A 258 13.00 -4.66 -30.59
N ALA A 259 12.32 -5.22 -29.57
CA ALA A 259 12.07 -4.61 -28.26
C ALA A 259 11.93 -5.69 -27.19
N VAL A 260 11.96 -5.28 -25.93
CA VAL A 260 11.83 -6.15 -24.75
C VAL A 260 10.64 -5.66 -23.91
N PHE A 261 9.73 -6.57 -23.55
CA PHE A 261 8.74 -6.32 -22.53
C PHE A 261 9.13 -7.08 -21.25
N ALA A 262 9.36 -6.33 -20.15
CA ALA A 262 9.99 -6.87 -18.95
C ALA A 262 9.31 -6.40 -17.65
N PRO A 263 8.02 -6.70 -17.44
CA PRO A 263 7.32 -6.32 -16.22
C PRO A 263 7.99 -6.99 -15.01
N SER A 264 8.49 -6.20 -14.07
CA SER A 264 9.24 -6.69 -12.92
C SER A 264 9.21 -5.70 -11.76
N SER A 265 9.73 -6.12 -10.59
CA SER A 265 9.82 -5.29 -9.41
C SER A 265 10.73 -4.07 -9.58
N ILE A 266 10.53 -3.06 -8.72
CA ILE A 266 11.32 -1.82 -8.69
C ILE A 266 12.82 -2.12 -8.49
N THR A 267 13.17 -3.13 -7.70
CA THR A 267 14.58 -3.48 -7.45
C THR A 267 15.21 -4.30 -8.58
N THR A 268 14.41 -5.02 -9.35
CA THR A 268 14.90 -5.83 -10.49
C THR A 268 15.22 -4.97 -11.71
N ALA A 269 14.38 -4.00 -12.02
CA ALA A 269 14.47 -3.16 -13.20
C ALA A 269 15.88 -2.54 -13.42
N PRO A 270 16.48 -1.86 -12.42
CA PRO A 270 17.81 -1.25 -12.59
C PRO A 270 18.91 -2.27 -12.88
N LEU A 271 18.83 -3.46 -12.27
CA LEU A 271 19.82 -4.52 -12.49
C LEU A 271 19.73 -5.08 -13.90
N LEU A 272 18.50 -5.25 -14.39
CA LEU A 272 18.23 -5.73 -15.75
C LEU A 272 18.76 -4.74 -16.78
N LEU A 273 18.45 -3.45 -16.63
CA LEU A 273 18.88 -2.37 -17.53
C LEU A 273 20.41 -2.23 -17.57
N LYS A 274 21.08 -2.22 -16.41
CA LYS A 274 22.56 -2.19 -16.35
C LYS A 274 23.20 -3.35 -17.08
N GLN A 275 22.75 -4.57 -16.81
CA GLN A 275 23.31 -5.76 -17.41
C GLN A 275 22.99 -5.88 -18.90
N ALA A 276 21.83 -5.38 -19.35
CA ALA A 276 21.51 -5.26 -20.75
C ALA A 276 22.55 -4.39 -21.48
N LYS A 277 22.86 -3.23 -20.92
CA LYS A 277 23.86 -2.30 -21.47
C LYS A 277 25.27 -2.93 -21.47
N GLU A 278 25.68 -3.56 -20.37
CA GLU A 278 26.99 -4.26 -20.26
C GLU A 278 27.15 -5.35 -21.33
N LEU A 279 26.06 -6.04 -21.69
CA LEU A 279 26.08 -7.10 -22.71
C LEU A 279 25.87 -6.57 -24.14
N GLY A 280 25.64 -5.26 -24.30
CA GLY A 280 25.32 -4.66 -25.59
C GLY A 280 24.00 -5.16 -26.14
N VAL A 281 22.97 -5.26 -25.27
CA VAL A 281 21.55 -5.43 -25.66
C VAL A 281 20.99 -4.02 -25.84
N ASP A 282 21.13 -3.48 -27.03
CA ASP A 282 20.69 -2.14 -27.37
C ASP A 282 19.25 -2.18 -27.93
N LEU A 283 18.32 -2.70 -27.15
CA LEU A 283 16.89 -2.80 -27.48
C LEU A 283 16.10 -1.86 -26.55
N PRO A 284 15.00 -1.25 -27.01
CA PRO A 284 14.09 -0.53 -26.15
C PRO A 284 13.41 -1.50 -25.17
N PHE A 285 13.34 -1.08 -23.90
CA PHE A 285 12.65 -1.80 -22.84
C PHE A 285 11.30 -1.15 -22.54
N MET A 286 10.30 -1.99 -22.36
CA MET A 286 8.95 -1.58 -21.97
C MET A 286 8.51 -2.37 -20.73
N ALA A 287 7.76 -1.74 -19.84
CA ALA A 287 7.17 -2.40 -18.68
C ALA A 287 5.85 -1.72 -18.25
N GLY A 288 5.19 -2.28 -17.27
CA GLY A 288 3.99 -1.70 -16.67
C GLY A 288 4.31 -0.58 -15.66
N ASP A 289 3.31 -0.26 -14.86
CA ASP A 289 3.30 0.83 -13.88
C ASP A 289 4.40 0.77 -12.83
N THR A 290 4.84 -0.43 -12.43
CA THR A 290 5.92 -0.61 -11.46
C THR A 290 7.24 0.05 -11.88
N TRP A 291 7.43 0.29 -13.19
CA TRP A 291 8.65 0.94 -13.67
C TRP A 291 8.54 2.47 -13.70
N TYR A 292 7.36 3.03 -13.49
CA TYR A 292 7.20 4.48 -13.32
C TYR A 292 7.63 4.91 -11.91
N ASN A 293 8.94 4.89 -11.67
CA ASN A 293 9.54 5.22 -10.38
C ASN A 293 10.95 5.80 -10.57
N SER A 294 11.19 7.00 -10.03
CA SER A 294 12.47 7.74 -10.17
C SER A 294 13.67 6.93 -9.66
N THR A 295 13.47 6.07 -8.64
CA THR A 295 14.54 5.23 -8.10
C THR A 295 15.08 4.21 -9.11
N ILE A 296 14.29 3.84 -10.11
CA ILE A 296 14.76 2.96 -11.20
C ILE A 296 15.80 3.70 -12.04
N ILE A 297 15.53 4.95 -12.40
CA ILE A 297 16.46 5.78 -13.19
C ILE A 297 17.73 6.04 -12.38
N GLU A 298 17.58 6.42 -11.11
CA GLU A 298 18.71 6.68 -10.20
C GLU A 298 19.59 5.44 -10.06
N ASN A 299 18.97 4.30 -9.73
CA ASN A 299 19.70 3.05 -9.50
C ASN A 299 20.22 2.41 -10.77
N ALA A 300 19.56 2.56 -11.91
CA ALA A 300 20.08 2.10 -13.21
C ALA A 300 21.24 2.99 -13.70
N GLY A 301 21.16 4.28 -13.44
CA GLY A 301 21.89 5.36 -14.08
C GLY A 301 21.14 5.83 -15.33
N ALA A 302 21.01 7.15 -15.48
CA ALA A 302 20.20 7.78 -16.53
C ALA A 302 20.51 7.22 -17.93
N GLU A 303 21.79 7.01 -18.26
CA GLU A 303 22.22 6.46 -19.56
C GLU A 303 21.73 5.00 -19.83
N ASN A 304 21.49 4.22 -18.77
CA ASN A 304 21.01 2.85 -18.89
C ASN A 304 19.48 2.78 -18.89
N ALA A 305 18.81 3.78 -18.37
CA ALA A 305 17.36 3.90 -18.36
C ALA A 305 16.81 4.67 -19.57
N GLU A 306 17.66 5.33 -20.35
CA GLU A 306 17.26 6.14 -21.52
C GLU A 306 16.44 5.32 -22.52
N GLY A 307 15.29 5.85 -22.90
CA GLY A 307 14.36 5.21 -23.83
C GLY A 307 13.50 4.10 -23.22
N VAL A 308 13.54 3.89 -21.91
CA VAL A 308 12.60 2.98 -21.23
C VAL A 308 11.20 3.56 -21.30
N VAL A 309 10.23 2.73 -21.65
CA VAL A 309 8.81 3.11 -21.75
C VAL A 309 8.00 2.35 -20.70
N CYS A 310 7.12 3.05 -20.01
CA CYS A 310 6.19 2.43 -19.06
C CYS A 310 4.80 3.07 -19.15
N SER A 311 3.82 2.37 -18.62
CA SER A 311 2.48 2.92 -18.43
C SER A 311 2.31 3.37 -16.98
N THR A 312 1.45 4.38 -16.78
CA THR A 312 1.11 4.87 -15.44
C THR A 312 -0.38 5.22 -15.36
N PHE A 313 -0.87 5.42 -14.15
CA PHE A 313 -2.28 5.68 -13.84
C PHE A 313 -2.64 7.16 -13.87
N PHE A 314 -1.65 8.03 -13.83
CA PHE A 314 -1.82 9.44 -13.53
C PHE A 314 -0.74 10.28 -14.22
N ASP A 315 -1.11 11.46 -14.68
CA ASP A 315 -0.20 12.48 -15.18
C ASP A 315 -0.29 13.71 -14.25
N GLU A 316 0.79 14.02 -13.54
CA GLU A 316 0.83 15.18 -12.64
C GLU A 316 0.72 16.54 -13.36
N ALA A 317 0.92 16.55 -14.67
CA ALA A 317 0.75 17.73 -15.51
C ALA A 317 -0.71 17.92 -15.99
N ASP A 318 -1.61 16.96 -15.69
CA ASP A 318 -3.02 17.10 -16.05
C ASP A 318 -3.70 18.23 -15.24
N THR A 319 -4.20 19.22 -15.96
CA THR A 319 -4.92 20.37 -15.40
C THR A 319 -6.41 20.37 -15.77
N SER A 320 -6.94 19.26 -16.27
CA SER A 320 -8.32 19.15 -16.69
C SER A 320 -9.32 19.19 -15.53
N SER A 321 -8.89 18.78 -14.33
CA SER A 321 -9.68 18.78 -13.10
C SER A 321 -9.05 19.66 -12.01
N GLN A 322 -9.87 20.48 -11.35
CA GLN A 322 -9.40 21.27 -10.19
C GLN A 322 -9.01 20.38 -9.01
N ILE A 323 -9.68 19.25 -8.82
CA ILE A 323 -9.35 18.28 -7.76
C ILE A 323 -7.93 17.75 -7.95
N THR A 324 -7.57 17.41 -9.20
CA THR A 324 -6.23 16.97 -9.58
C THR A 324 -5.18 18.05 -9.32
N VAL A 325 -5.45 19.29 -9.76
CA VAL A 325 -4.54 20.42 -9.56
C VAL A 325 -4.32 20.72 -8.07
N ASP A 326 -5.38 20.69 -7.27
CA ASP A 326 -5.30 20.94 -5.82
C ASP A 326 -4.49 19.84 -5.13
N PHE A 327 -4.69 18.58 -5.49
CA PHE A 327 -3.91 17.44 -4.98
C PHE A 327 -2.43 17.59 -5.34
N VAL A 328 -2.10 17.82 -6.62
CA VAL A 328 -0.71 17.94 -7.07
C VAL A 328 0.02 19.04 -6.30
N ASN A 329 -0.59 20.23 -6.20
CA ASN A 329 0.01 21.34 -5.48
C ASN A 329 0.18 21.04 -3.99
N GLY A 330 -0.86 20.52 -3.35
CA GLY A 330 -0.86 20.24 -1.91
C GLY A 330 0.10 19.11 -1.54
N TYR A 331 0.14 18.04 -2.34
CA TYR A 331 1.03 16.91 -2.08
C TYR A 331 2.49 17.28 -2.28
N LYS A 332 2.83 18.05 -3.34
CA LYS A 332 4.18 18.58 -3.53
C LYS A 332 4.61 19.54 -2.40
N GLU A 333 3.73 20.43 -1.96
CA GLU A 333 3.99 21.28 -0.81
C GLU A 333 4.27 20.45 0.46
N TRP A 334 3.46 19.41 0.70
CA TRP A 334 3.61 18.51 1.82
C TRP A 334 4.91 17.69 1.75
N LEU A 335 5.28 17.15 0.58
CA LEU A 335 6.55 16.45 0.37
C LEU A 335 7.75 17.37 0.69
N ASN A 336 7.75 18.57 0.11
CA ASN A 336 8.84 19.54 0.25
C ASN A 336 8.94 20.19 1.66
N ALA A 337 7.96 19.95 2.53
CA ALA A 337 8.00 20.43 3.92
C ALA A 337 8.94 19.61 4.83
N ASP A 338 9.36 18.39 4.39
CA ASP A 338 10.22 17.50 5.18
C ASP A 338 11.13 16.67 4.26
N ASP A 339 12.45 16.84 4.39
CA ASP A 339 13.44 16.13 3.57
C ASP A 339 13.28 14.60 3.65
N SER A 340 12.79 14.05 4.78
CA SER A 340 12.56 12.62 4.93
C SER A 340 11.37 12.10 4.07
N ARG A 341 10.44 12.98 3.72
CA ARG A 341 9.34 12.67 2.80
C ARG A 341 9.86 12.57 1.37
N ILE A 342 10.72 13.49 0.98
CA ILE A 342 11.40 13.46 -0.33
C ILE A 342 12.26 12.19 -0.46
N GLU A 343 13.05 11.83 0.56
CA GLU A 343 13.87 10.61 0.55
C GLU A 343 12.99 9.36 0.34
N LYS A 344 11.88 9.26 1.04
CA LYS A 344 10.93 8.15 0.90
C LYS A 344 10.15 8.17 -0.42
N ASN A 345 10.01 9.33 -1.05
CA ASN A 345 9.35 9.46 -2.35
C ASN A 345 10.26 9.09 -3.53
N GLY A 346 11.51 8.74 -3.28
CA GLY A 346 12.47 8.36 -4.32
C GLY A 346 13.48 9.45 -4.66
N GLY A 347 13.62 10.47 -3.79
CA GLY A 347 14.64 11.52 -3.90
C GLY A 347 14.18 12.82 -4.57
N ASP A 348 12.94 12.87 -5.06
CA ASP A 348 12.34 14.05 -5.68
C ASP A 348 10.87 14.24 -5.25
N ASP A 349 10.18 15.26 -5.78
CA ASP A 349 8.78 15.54 -5.52
C ASP A 349 7.84 15.12 -6.67
N ALA A 350 8.30 14.25 -7.57
CA ALA A 350 7.48 13.69 -8.62
C ALA A 350 6.33 12.84 -8.05
N ILE A 351 5.15 13.01 -8.58
CA ILE A 351 3.96 12.27 -8.12
C ILE A 351 3.78 11.06 -9.01
N VAL A 352 4.14 9.90 -8.51
CA VAL A 352 3.89 8.63 -9.20
C VAL A 352 2.41 8.26 -9.11
N GLY A 353 1.89 7.58 -10.13
CA GLY A 353 0.46 7.30 -10.26
C GLY A 353 -0.15 6.52 -9.07
N ASN A 354 0.62 5.66 -8.43
CA ASN A 354 0.18 4.93 -7.25
C ASN A 354 -0.06 5.84 -6.01
N CYS A 355 0.64 6.98 -5.89
CA CYS A 355 0.33 7.97 -4.85
C CYS A 355 -1.05 8.59 -5.05
N ALA A 356 -1.40 8.97 -6.30
CA ALA A 356 -2.71 9.51 -6.63
C ALA A 356 -3.83 8.48 -6.37
N LEU A 357 -3.59 7.22 -6.73
CA LEU A 357 -4.53 6.13 -6.46
C LEU A 357 -4.71 5.86 -4.97
N MET A 358 -3.65 5.92 -4.16
CA MET A 358 -3.78 5.73 -2.71
C MET A 358 -4.52 6.89 -2.05
N TYR A 359 -4.29 8.13 -2.51
CA TYR A 359 -5.08 9.27 -2.05
C TYR A 359 -6.57 9.08 -2.36
N ASP A 360 -6.90 8.61 -3.55
CA ASP A 360 -8.29 8.26 -3.92
C ASP A 360 -8.82 7.09 -3.08
N ALA A 361 -8.06 6.03 -2.89
CA ALA A 361 -8.46 4.87 -2.09
C ALA A 361 -8.80 5.25 -0.64
N TYR A 362 -8.03 6.16 -0.04
CA TYR A 362 -8.32 6.70 1.30
C TYR A 362 -9.65 7.46 1.32
N ASN A 363 -9.87 8.37 0.38
CA ASN A 363 -11.10 9.15 0.31
C ASN A 363 -12.31 8.26 0.03
N VAL A 364 -12.19 7.29 -0.88
CA VAL A 364 -13.21 6.30 -1.18
C VAL A 364 -13.59 5.47 0.04
N MET A 365 -12.61 5.03 0.84
CA MET A 365 -12.88 4.33 2.10
C MET A 365 -13.64 5.21 3.10
N CYS A 366 -13.24 6.46 3.26
CA CYS A 366 -13.93 7.43 4.11
C CYS A 366 -15.36 7.69 3.62
N ASP A 367 -15.56 7.90 2.32
CA ASP A 367 -16.88 8.11 1.72
C ASP A 367 -17.79 6.88 1.91
N ALA A 368 -17.23 5.67 1.80
CA ALA A 368 -17.98 4.44 2.01
C ALA A 368 -18.40 4.26 3.48
N ILE A 369 -17.54 4.58 4.44
CA ILE A 369 -17.85 4.54 5.87
C ILE A 369 -18.99 5.52 6.19
N GLU A 370 -18.92 6.74 5.67
CA GLU A 370 -19.97 7.75 5.85
C GLU A 370 -21.27 7.35 5.14
N ALA A 371 -21.21 6.83 3.92
CA ALA A 371 -22.37 6.35 3.17
C ALA A 371 -23.04 5.14 3.81
N ALA A 372 -22.27 4.21 4.36
CA ALA A 372 -22.77 3.09 5.14
C ALA A 372 -23.45 3.56 6.44
N ASN A 373 -23.07 4.74 6.93
CA ASN A 373 -23.45 5.26 8.25
C ASN A 373 -23.27 4.20 9.35
N SER A 374 -22.19 3.42 9.27
CA SER A 374 -21.92 2.25 10.11
C SER A 374 -20.43 1.94 10.10
N LEU A 375 -19.94 1.34 11.17
CA LEU A 375 -18.58 0.76 11.25
C LEU A 375 -18.57 -0.77 10.98
N ASP A 376 -19.72 -1.34 10.61
CA ASP A 376 -19.83 -2.74 10.22
C ASP A 376 -19.24 -2.97 8.83
N GLY A 377 -18.31 -3.93 8.72
CA GLY A 377 -17.57 -4.13 7.47
C GLY A 377 -18.44 -4.62 6.30
N GLU A 378 -19.54 -5.35 6.55
CA GLU A 378 -20.47 -5.75 5.48
C GLU A 378 -21.24 -4.53 4.96
N ALA A 379 -21.67 -3.64 5.86
CA ALA A 379 -22.34 -2.40 5.46
C ALA A 379 -21.41 -1.48 4.66
N ILE A 380 -20.13 -1.37 5.05
CA ILE A 380 -19.11 -0.59 4.33
C ILE A 380 -18.85 -1.21 2.95
N LYS A 381 -18.70 -2.54 2.85
CA LYS A 381 -18.54 -3.26 1.58
C LYS A 381 -19.72 -2.98 0.63
N ASP A 382 -20.96 -3.04 1.15
CA ASP A 382 -22.15 -2.78 0.32
C ASP A 382 -22.21 -1.30 -0.11
N ALA A 383 -21.76 -0.36 0.73
CA ALA A 383 -21.61 1.04 0.37
C ALA A 383 -20.54 1.25 -0.70
N LEU A 384 -19.38 0.59 -0.60
CA LEU A 384 -18.33 0.61 -1.64
C LEU A 384 -18.88 0.15 -2.98
N ALA A 385 -19.59 -0.98 -3.01
CA ALA A 385 -20.16 -1.53 -4.26
C ALA A 385 -21.17 -0.59 -4.94
N ALA A 386 -21.78 0.33 -4.19
CA ALA A 386 -22.74 1.30 -4.71
C ALA A 386 -22.13 2.70 -4.95
N LEU A 387 -20.86 2.91 -4.58
CA LEU A 387 -20.22 4.21 -4.59
C LEU A 387 -19.99 4.71 -6.03
N GLN A 388 -20.26 5.99 -6.23
CA GLN A 388 -19.87 6.74 -7.43
C GLN A 388 -19.32 8.09 -6.96
N THR A 389 -18.08 8.33 -7.23
CA THR A 389 -17.38 9.55 -6.82
C THR A 389 -16.40 10.01 -7.90
N GLU A 390 -15.82 11.19 -7.70
CA GLU A 390 -14.76 11.73 -8.55
C GLU A 390 -13.54 12.00 -7.68
N GLY A 391 -12.45 11.32 -7.98
CA GLY A 391 -11.16 11.47 -7.32
C GLY A 391 -10.17 12.23 -8.18
N VAL A 392 -8.92 12.27 -7.70
CA VAL A 392 -7.80 12.89 -8.43
C VAL A 392 -7.42 12.12 -9.70
N THR A 393 -7.73 10.83 -9.74
CA THR A 393 -7.56 9.97 -10.91
C THR A 393 -8.84 9.86 -11.77
N GLY A 394 -9.77 10.82 -11.63
CA GLY A 394 -11.03 10.88 -12.36
C GLY A 394 -12.16 10.10 -11.68
N LYS A 395 -13.14 9.67 -12.46
CA LYS A 395 -14.32 8.97 -11.96
C LYS A 395 -13.96 7.61 -11.35
N ILE A 396 -14.62 7.31 -10.23
CA ILE A 396 -14.49 6.05 -9.52
C ILE A 396 -15.88 5.47 -9.29
N SER A 397 -16.13 4.33 -9.88
CA SER A 397 -17.27 3.45 -9.66
C SER A 397 -16.79 2.03 -9.80
N PHE A 398 -17.46 1.08 -9.17
CA PHE A 398 -17.02 -0.31 -9.12
C PHE A 398 -17.94 -1.22 -9.93
N ASP A 399 -17.37 -2.16 -10.64
CA ASP A 399 -18.11 -3.24 -11.28
C ASP A 399 -18.56 -4.30 -10.24
N ALA A 400 -19.20 -5.37 -10.72
CA ALA A 400 -19.70 -6.44 -9.86
C ALA A 400 -18.60 -7.22 -9.12
N ASN A 401 -17.33 -7.09 -9.52
CA ASN A 401 -16.20 -7.72 -8.88
C ASN A 401 -15.50 -6.79 -7.88
N GLY A 402 -15.84 -5.49 -7.85
CA GLY A 402 -15.13 -4.48 -7.05
C GLY A 402 -13.98 -3.82 -7.80
N ASP A 403 -13.92 -3.94 -9.12
CA ASP A 403 -12.92 -3.28 -9.96
C ASP A 403 -13.40 -1.90 -10.39
N ALA A 404 -12.53 -0.88 -10.30
CA ALA A 404 -12.86 0.43 -10.83
C ALA A 404 -12.99 0.40 -12.36
N GLU A 405 -14.01 1.07 -12.87
CA GLU A 405 -14.22 1.27 -14.31
C GLU A 405 -13.25 2.35 -14.83
N LYS A 406 -11.98 1.97 -15.03
CA LYS A 406 -10.91 2.81 -15.58
C LYS A 406 -10.60 2.40 -17.02
N ASP A 407 -10.62 3.37 -17.91
CA ASP A 407 -10.44 3.18 -19.34
C ASP A 407 -9.25 3.96 -19.92
N THR A 408 -8.49 4.64 -19.07
CA THR A 408 -7.41 5.54 -19.48
C THR A 408 -6.10 5.14 -18.82
N ALA A 409 -5.04 5.08 -19.64
CA ALA A 409 -3.66 4.91 -19.18
C ALA A 409 -2.78 5.99 -19.83
N TYR A 410 -1.73 6.36 -19.14
CA TYR A 410 -0.70 7.26 -19.64
C TYR A 410 0.54 6.43 -19.96
N ILE A 411 1.22 6.79 -21.06
CA ILE A 411 2.50 6.19 -21.44
C ILE A 411 3.56 7.27 -21.32
N ASP A 412 4.61 6.92 -20.61
CA ASP A 412 5.76 7.78 -20.35
C ASP A 412 7.03 7.11 -20.89
N ILE A 413 8.01 7.93 -21.23
CA ILE A 413 9.33 7.53 -21.69
C ILE A 413 10.39 8.19 -20.81
N VAL A 414 11.48 7.50 -20.57
CA VAL A 414 12.66 8.11 -19.94
C VAL A 414 13.48 8.84 -20.99
N GLU A 415 13.59 10.16 -20.87
CA GLU A 415 14.43 11.03 -21.69
C GLU A 415 15.20 12.02 -20.81
N ASP A 416 16.48 12.17 -21.07
CA ASP A 416 17.38 13.04 -20.30
C ASP A 416 17.39 12.74 -18.79
N GLY A 417 17.18 11.47 -18.44
CA GLY A 417 17.21 10.97 -17.05
C GLY A 417 15.94 11.27 -16.24
N ALA A 418 14.82 11.57 -16.87
CA ALA A 418 13.53 11.78 -16.23
C ALA A 418 12.39 11.16 -17.05
N PHE A 419 11.30 10.80 -16.40
CA PHE A 419 10.08 10.42 -17.10
C PHE A 419 9.47 11.65 -17.80
N LYS A 420 9.05 11.45 -19.04
CA LYS A 420 8.33 12.46 -19.83
C LYS A 420 7.07 11.81 -20.39
N PHE A 421 5.98 12.52 -20.25
CA PHE A 421 4.71 12.12 -20.86
C PHE A 421 4.86 11.97 -22.38
N LEU A 422 4.41 10.84 -22.89
CA LEU A 422 4.45 10.53 -24.32
C LEU A 422 3.05 10.59 -24.94
N LYS A 423 2.09 9.85 -24.40
CA LYS A 423 0.71 9.86 -24.89
C LYS A 423 -0.29 9.29 -23.86
N THR A 424 -1.54 9.69 -24.00
CA THR A 424 -2.68 9.07 -23.33
C THR A 424 -3.28 8.00 -24.24
N VAL A 425 -3.66 6.85 -23.65
CA VAL A 425 -4.38 5.77 -24.33
C VAL A 425 -5.67 5.49 -23.59
N THR A 426 -6.78 5.47 -24.34
CA THR A 426 -8.09 5.09 -23.82
C THR A 426 -8.52 3.74 -24.40
N ALA A 427 -9.28 2.96 -23.64
CA ALA A 427 -9.93 1.74 -24.15
C ALA A 427 -10.91 2.13 -25.28
N GLU A 428 -10.91 1.35 -26.38
CA GLU A 428 -11.90 1.49 -27.47
C GLU A 428 -13.23 0.80 -27.10
#